data_0850edf7301b192e8150eb3ba0af24c8
#
_entry.id   0850edf7301b192e8150eb3ba0af24c8
#
_cell.length_a   1.000
_cell.length_b   1.000
_cell.length_c   1.000
_cell.angle_alpha   90.00
_cell.angle_beta   90.00
_cell.angle_gamma   90.00
#
_symmetry.space_group_name_H-M   'P 1'
#
loop_
_entity.id
_entity.type
_entity.pdbx_description
1 polymer ?
#
loop_
_entity_poly.entity_id
_entity_poly.type
_entity_poly.pdbx_seq_one_letter_code
_entity_poly.pdbx_strand_id
1 'polypeptide(L)'
;MNEIVLRYRKYRSRVWRFIWGMLFCLGVVIGIALLTGSRSISWQDVFDLWQGEGDELNRQIIYHIRLPRIFGALFSGVILALSGVVMQILLRNPLASPYTLGISNAAAFGASFGIVFLAGQTGVVDGESSFLTKENM
;
A
#
# COMPACT_ATOMS: atom_id res chain seq x y z
N MET A 1 8.36 -44.75 11.52
CA MET A 1 8.77 -43.78 10.50
C MET A 1 7.58 -43.16 9.77
N ASN A 2 6.51 -43.92 9.52
CA ASN A 2 5.33 -43.42 8.77
C ASN A 2 4.47 -42.37 9.50
N GLU A 3 4.37 -42.41 10.82
CA GLU A 3 3.57 -41.43 11.57
C GLU A 3 4.14 -40.01 11.56
N ILE A 4 5.45 -39.86 11.60
CA ILE A 4 6.13 -38.57 11.55
C ILE A 4 5.89 -37.91 10.18
N VAL A 5 5.99 -38.71 9.12
CA VAL A 5 5.75 -38.23 7.74
C VAL A 5 4.29 -37.80 7.54
N LEU A 6 3.34 -38.54 8.13
CA LEU A 6 1.91 -38.20 8.03
C LEU A 6 1.56 -36.93 8.81
N ARG A 7 2.16 -36.72 9.98
CA ARG A 7 2.00 -35.48 10.78
C ARG A 7 2.61 -34.29 10.01
N TYR A 8 3.77 -34.43 9.41
CA TYR A 8 4.40 -33.39 8.62
C TYR A 8 3.56 -33.03 7.38
N ARG A 9 3.01 -34.01 6.67
CA ARG A 9 2.09 -33.79 5.53
C ARG A 9 0.82 -33.05 5.95
N LYS A 10 0.21 -33.44 7.06
CA LYS A 10 -0.98 -32.75 7.61
C LYS A 10 -0.69 -31.29 8.00
N TYR A 11 0.45 -31.05 8.64
CA TYR A 11 0.89 -29.71 8.99
C TYR A 11 1.10 -28.85 7.75
N ARG A 12 1.83 -29.36 6.79
CA ARG A 12 2.11 -28.69 5.51
C ARG A 12 0.83 -28.35 4.73
N SER A 13 -0.13 -29.26 4.66
CA SER A 13 -1.39 -29.01 3.96
C SER A 13 -2.26 -27.95 4.66
N ARG A 14 -2.18 -27.84 5.99
CA ARG A 14 -2.86 -26.79 6.75
C ARG A 14 -2.24 -25.43 6.49
N VAL A 15 -0.91 -25.34 6.49
CA VAL A 15 -0.19 -24.10 6.18
C VAL A 15 -0.50 -23.64 4.76
N TRP A 16 -0.48 -24.54 3.79
CA TRP A 16 -0.81 -24.20 2.40
C TRP A 16 -2.25 -23.69 2.23
N ARG A 17 -3.21 -24.33 2.91
CA ARG A 17 -4.61 -23.84 2.90
C ARG A 17 -4.75 -22.44 3.51
N PHE A 18 -4.00 -22.18 4.57
CA PHE A 18 -3.98 -20.87 5.20
C PHE A 18 -3.39 -19.80 4.25
N ILE A 19 -2.27 -20.11 3.59
CA ILE A 19 -1.65 -19.20 2.60
C ILE A 19 -2.61 -18.91 1.45
N TRP A 20 -3.25 -19.94 0.89
CA TRP A 20 -4.23 -19.74 -0.18
C TRP A 20 -5.45 -18.93 0.29
N GLY A 21 -5.90 -19.15 1.51
CA GLY A 21 -6.97 -18.35 2.11
C GLY A 21 -6.58 -16.87 2.24
N MET A 22 -5.37 -16.58 2.70
CA MET A 22 -4.86 -15.21 2.80
C MET A 22 -4.70 -14.56 1.41
N LEU A 23 -4.18 -15.29 0.42
CA LEU A 23 -4.06 -14.79 -0.95
C LEU A 23 -5.43 -14.50 -1.58
N PHE A 24 -6.42 -15.35 -1.32
CA PHE A 24 -7.79 -15.12 -1.75
C PHE A 24 -8.38 -13.86 -1.10
N CYS A 25 -8.22 -13.71 0.21
CA CYS A 25 -8.65 -12.51 0.93
C CYS A 25 -7.98 -11.24 0.38
N LEU A 26 -6.67 -11.31 0.12
CA LEU A 26 -5.92 -10.21 -0.49
C LEU A 26 -6.49 -9.85 -1.87
N GLY A 27 -6.77 -10.84 -2.71
CA GLY A 27 -7.40 -10.63 -4.02
C GLY A 27 -8.76 -9.94 -3.93
N VAL A 28 -9.59 -10.36 -2.97
CA VAL A 28 -10.90 -9.72 -2.71
C VAL A 28 -10.72 -8.26 -2.28
N VAL A 29 -9.79 -7.98 -1.38
CA VAL A 29 -9.52 -6.61 -0.92
C VAL A 29 -9.02 -5.72 -2.06
N ILE A 30 -8.14 -6.24 -2.93
CA ILE A 30 -7.67 -5.53 -4.12
C ILE A 30 -8.85 -5.25 -5.07
N GLY A 31 -9.71 -6.25 -5.30
CA GLY A 31 -10.91 -6.08 -6.12
C GLY A 31 -11.83 -4.98 -5.58
N ILE A 32 -12.11 -4.98 -4.28
CA ILE A 32 -12.90 -3.93 -3.62
C ILE A 32 -12.20 -2.56 -3.76
N ALA A 33 -10.89 -2.50 -3.55
CA ALA A 33 -10.12 -1.26 -3.65
C ALA A 33 -10.13 -0.67 -5.07
N LEU A 34 -10.21 -1.50 -6.11
CA LEU A 34 -10.34 -1.04 -7.50
C LEU A 34 -11.72 -0.43 -7.77
N LEU A 35 -12.77 -0.95 -7.16
CA LEU A 35 -14.14 -0.47 -7.37
C LEU A 35 -14.50 0.71 -6.49
N THR A 36 -14.00 0.73 -5.25
CA THR A 36 -14.34 1.73 -4.24
C THR A 36 -13.38 2.91 -4.32
N GLY A 37 -13.93 4.12 -4.39
CA GLY A 37 -13.15 5.36 -4.42
C GLY A 37 -14.06 6.57 -4.55
N SER A 38 -13.50 7.76 -4.79
CA SER A 38 -14.23 9.04 -4.97
C SER A 38 -15.24 9.00 -6.11
N ARG A 39 -15.04 8.12 -7.09
CA ARG A 39 -15.99 7.81 -8.15
C ARG A 39 -16.25 6.30 -8.09
N SER A 40 -17.52 5.89 -8.05
CA SER A 40 -17.90 4.49 -8.15
C SER A 40 -17.65 4.01 -9.59
N ILE A 41 -16.74 3.07 -9.75
CA ILE A 41 -16.44 2.41 -11.01
C ILE A 41 -17.08 1.03 -10.94
N SER A 42 -17.89 0.68 -11.95
CA SER A 42 -18.51 -0.63 -12.05
C SER A 42 -17.51 -1.68 -12.53
N TRP A 43 -17.80 -2.96 -12.26
CA TRP A 43 -17.05 -4.06 -12.87
C TRP A 43 -17.09 -4.03 -14.39
N GLN A 44 -18.19 -3.54 -14.97
CA GLN A 44 -18.35 -3.37 -16.41
C GLN A 44 -17.34 -2.35 -16.95
N ASP A 45 -17.20 -1.19 -16.29
CA ASP A 45 -16.22 -0.17 -16.68
C ASP A 45 -14.78 -0.70 -16.66
N VAL A 46 -14.44 -1.55 -15.68
CA VAL A 46 -13.12 -2.18 -15.60
C VAL A 46 -12.90 -3.15 -16.75
N PHE A 47 -13.92 -3.89 -17.12
CA PHE A 47 -13.87 -4.85 -18.22
C PHE A 47 -13.80 -4.15 -19.58
N ASP A 48 -14.59 -3.08 -19.78
CA ASP A 48 -14.60 -2.27 -21.00
C ASP A 48 -13.24 -1.57 -21.20
N LEU A 49 -12.61 -1.11 -20.12
CA LEU A 49 -11.25 -0.59 -20.15
C LEU A 49 -10.21 -1.63 -20.57
N TRP A 50 -10.38 -2.89 -20.17
CA TRP A 50 -9.50 -3.97 -20.61
C TRP A 50 -9.68 -4.33 -22.09
N GLN A 51 -10.89 -4.13 -22.64
CA GLN A 51 -11.17 -4.27 -24.06
C GLN A 51 -10.79 -3.04 -24.90
N GLY A 52 -10.43 -1.92 -24.24
CA GLY A 52 -10.03 -0.69 -24.92
C GLY A 52 -11.19 0.26 -25.25
N GLU A 53 -12.42 -0.04 -24.80
CA GLU A 53 -13.63 0.74 -25.08
C GLU A 53 -14.09 1.63 -23.91
N GLY A 54 -13.35 1.69 -22.81
CA GLY A 54 -13.75 2.41 -21.60
C GLY A 54 -13.57 3.93 -21.69
N ASP A 55 -14.30 4.65 -20.80
CA ASP A 55 -14.21 6.10 -20.63
C ASP A 55 -12.79 6.53 -20.24
N GLU A 56 -12.23 7.51 -20.92
CA GLU A 56 -10.87 8.03 -20.71
C GLU A 56 -10.66 8.53 -19.28
N LEU A 57 -11.68 9.11 -18.64
CA LEU A 57 -11.63 9.52 -17.24
C LEU A 57 -11.47 8.32 -16.29
N ASN A 58 -12.22 7.24 -16.52
CA ASN A 58 -12.10 6.02 -15.73
C ASN A 58 -10.72 5.39 -15.90
N ARG A 59 -10.18 5.41 -17.11
CA ARG A 59 -8.83 4.96 -17.44
C ARG A 59 -7.77 5.73 -16.65
N GLN A 60 -7.82 7.05 -16.66
CA GLN A 60 -6.89 7.89 -15.90
C GLN A 60 -6.96 7.62 -14.40
N ILE A 61 -8.17 7.50 -13.83
CA ILE A 61 -8.35 7.21 -12.40
C ILE A 61 -7.76 5.85 -12.03
N ILE A 62 -8.01 4.82 -12.83
CA ILE A 62 -7.51 3.47 -12.55
C ILE A 62 -5.99 3.42 -12.66
N TYR A 63 -5.44 3.87 -13.78
CA TYR A 63 -4.00 3.70 -14.05
C TYR A 63 -3.11 4.69 -13.29
N HIS A 64 -3.54 5.93 -13.09
CA HIS A 64 -2.70 6.96 -12.46
C HIS A 64 -2.97 7.17 -10.97
N ILE A 65 -4.12 6.75 -10.46
CA ILE A 65 -4.45 6.96 -9.04
C ILE A 65 -4.58 5.63 -8.30
N ARG A 66 -5.45 4.72 -8.77
CA ARG A 66 -5.78 3.51 -7.99
C ARG A 66 -4.68 2.47 -8.05
N LEU A 67 -4.18 2.19 -9.23
CA LEU A 67 -3.14 1.18 -9.43
C LEU A 67 -1.85 1.50 -8.67
N PRO A 68 -1.26 2.70 -8.77
CA PRO A 68 -0.08 3.05 -7.99
C PRO A 68 -0.32 2.98 -6.48
N ARG A 69 -1.50 3.37 -6.02
CA ARG A 69 -1.87 3.29 -4.60
C ARG A 69 -1.94 1.84 -4.10
N ILE A 70 -2.51 0.93 -4.89
CA ILE A 70 -2.59 -0.49 -4.55
C ILE A 70 -1.19 -1.10 -4.52
N PHE A 71 -0.36 -0.84 -5.53
CA PHE A 71 1.03 -1.31 -5.55
C PHE A 71 1.84 -0.75 -4.39
N GLY A 72 1.70 0.53 -4.09
CA GLY A 72 2.35 1.17 -2.94
C GLY A 72 1.98 0.48 -1.62
N ALA A 73 0.69 0.20 -1.42
CA ALA A 73 0.23 -0.51 -0.23
C ALA A 73 0.76 -1.94 -0.15
N LEU A 74 0.78 -2.68 -1.27
CA LEU A 74 1.32 -4.03 -1.33
C LEU A 74 2.81 -4.07 -1.01
N PHE A 75 3.61 -3.23 -1.65
CA PHE A 75 5.05 -3.16 -1.42
C PHE A 75 5.37 -2.74 0.02
N SER A 76 4.67 -1.73 0.53
CA SER A 76 4.84 -1.31 1.93
C SER A 76 4.52 -2.44 2.91
N GLY A 77 3.44 -3.19 2.67
CA GLY A 77 3.07 -4.34 3.50
C GLY A 77 4.12 -5.45 3.46
N VAL A 78 4.65 -5.77 2.28
CA VAL A 78 5.72 -6.78 2.12
C VAL A 78 7.00 -6.36 2.83
N ILE A 79 7.42 -5.10 2.66
CA ILE A 79 8.63 -4.57 3.30
C ILE A 79 8.50 -4.59 4.82
N LEU A 80 7.34 -4.17 5.36
CA LEU A 80 7.08 -4.20 6.80
C LEU A 80 7.05 -5.63 7.35
N ALA A 81 6.46 -6.57 6.63
CA ALA A 81 6.42 -7.97 7.03
C ALA A 81 7.83 -8.58 7.07
N LEU A 82 8.63 -8.36 6.03
CA LEU A 82 10.02 -8.84 5.97
C LEU A 82 10.88 -8.23 7.06
N SER A 83 10.80 -6.91 7.26
CA SER A 83 11.57 -6.24 8.31
C SER A 83 11.17 -6.74 9.70
N GLY A 84 9.88 -7.01 9.93
CA GLY A 84 9.39 -7.61 11.17
C GLY A 84 10.00 -8.98 11.44
N VAL A 85 10.03 -9.86 10.45
CA VAL A 85 10.62 -11.20 10.59
C VAL A 85 12.12 -11.12 10.87
N VAL A 86 12.85 -10.29 10.12
CA VAL A 86 14.31 -10.09 10.33
C VAL A 86 14.60 -9.58 11.74
N MET A 87 13.80 -8.62 12.22
CA MET A 87 13.92 -8.06 13.55
C MET A 87 13.71 -9.11 14.65
N GLN A 88 12.66 -9.92 14.53
CA GLN A 88 12.37 -10.98 15.51
C GLN A 88 13.50 -12.01 15.58
N ILE A 89 14.08 -12.36 14.43
CA ILE A 89 15.22 -13.29 14.38
C ILE A 89 16.48 -12.67 14.99
N LEU A 90 16.80 -11.43 14.62
CA LEU A 90 18.02 -10.74 15.05
C LEU A 90 18.02 -10.48 16.56
N LEU A 91 16.90 -10.00 17.08
CA LEU A 91 16.74 -9.71 18.51
C LEU A 91 16.35 -10.94 19.33
N ARG A 92 16.10 -12.09 18.69
CA ARG A 92 15.62 -13.32 19.32
C ARG A 92 14.39 -13.07 20.23
N ASN A 93 13.58 -12.09 19.85
CA ASN A 93 12.40 -11.69 20.61
C ASN A 93 11.17 -11.64 19.68
N PRO A 94 10.17 -12.49 19.88
CA PRO A 94 8.97 -12.51 19.05
C PRO A 94 8.09 -11.26 19.20
N LEU A 95 8.31 -10.45 20.24
CA LEU A 95 7.61 -9.18 20.46
C LEU A 95 8.28 -8.00 19.76
N ALA A 96 9.44 -8.20 19.15
CA ALA A 96 10.13 -7.16 18.41
C ALA A 96 9.32 -6.76 17.16
N SER A 97 9.16 -5.46 16.97
CA SER A 97 8.42 -4.86 15.85
C SER A 97 9.26 -3.77 15.20
N PRO A 98 9.18 -3.58 13.89
CA PRO A 98 9.82 -2.47 13.20
C PRO A 98 9.47 -1.11 13.81
N TYR A 99 8.25 -0.96 14.31
CA TYR A 99 7.80 0.28 14.95
C TYR A 99 8.55 0.62 16.24
N THR A 100 8.99 -0.38 17.00
CA THR A 100 9.74 -0.17 18.27
C THR A 100 11.13 0.40 18.05
N LEU A 101 11.69 0.31 16.84
CA LEU A 101 13.00 0.91 16.48
C LEU A 101 12.89 2.33 15.91
N GLY A 102 11.73 2.97 16.00
CA GLY A 102 11.59 4.36 15.58
C GLY A 102 11.38 4.56 14.08
N ILE A 103 10.94 3.53 13.34
CA ILE A 103 10.60 3.66 11.91
C ILE A 103 9.53 4.75 11.69
N SER A 104 8.56 4.89 12.60
CA SER A 104 7.56 5.95 12.53
C SER A 104 8.19 7.35 12.61
N ASN A 105 9.20 7.53 13.47
CA ASN A 105 9.90 8.79 13.59
C ASN A 105 10.75 9.08 12.33
N ALA A 106 11.40 8.06 11.78
CA ALA A 106 12.15 8.20 10.54
C ALA A 106 11.23 8.53 9.35
N ALA A 107 10.05 7.92 9.29
CA ALA A 107 9.05 8.21 8.27
C ALA A 107 8.52 9.65 8.39
N ALA A 108 8.22 10.12 9.62
CA ALA A 108 7.80 11.50 9.87
C ALA A 108 8.89 12.51 9.48
N PHE A 109 10.15 12.21 9.82
CA PHE A 109 11.29 13.02 9.40
C PHE A 109 11.41 13.08 7.88
N GLY A 110 11.37 11.92 7.21
CA GLY A 110 11.44 11.83 5.75
C GLY A 110 10.29 12.58 5.05
N ALA A 111 9.07 12.49 5.58
CA ALA A 111 7.93 13.23 5.05
C ALA A 111 8.11 14.75 5.21
N SER A 112 8.54 15.21 6.39
CA SER A 112 8.81 16.63 6.64
C SER A 112 9.94 17.16 5.77
N PHE A 113 11.01 16.38 5.60
CA PHE A 113 12.11 16.71 4.70
C PHE A 113 11.62 16.81 3.24
N GLY A 114 10.82 15.85 2.79
CA GLY A 114 10.23 15.87 1.45
C GLY A 114 9.35 17.10 1.22
N ILE A 115 8.52 17.49 2.18
CA ILE A 115 7.68 18.68 2.08
C ILE A 115 8.54 19.95 1.98
N VAL A 116 9.52 20.10 2.86
CA VAL A 116 10.36 21.30 2.88
C VAL A 116 11.19 21.45 1.61
N PHE A 117 11.81 20.36 1.16
CA PHE A 117 12.71 20.41 -0.02
C PHE A 117 11.98 20.36 -1.36
N LEU A 118 10.92 19.56 -1.48
CA LEU A 118 10.17 19.43 -2.74
C LEU A 118 9.13 20.53 -2.91
N ALA A 119 8.38 20.87 -1.87
CA ALA A 119 7.39 21.94 -1.94
C ALA A 119 8.04 23.33 -2.05
N GLY A 120 9.19 23.53 -1.42
CA GLY A 120 9.97 24.77 -1.58
C GLY A 120 10.51 24.99 -2.99
N GLN A 121 10.70 23.93 -3.79
CA GLN A 121 11.12 24.06 -5.19
C GLN A 121 9.95 24.27 -6.16
N THR A 122 8.72 23.94 -5.78
CA THR A 122 7.54 24.07 -6.65
C THR A 122 6.83 25.42 -6.56
N GLY A 123 7.36 26.37 -5.78
CA GLY A 123 6.77 27.71 -5.66
C GLY A 123 5.38 27.75 -4.99
N VAL A 124 4.93 26.64 -4.40
CA VAL A 124 3.60 26.54 -3.77
C VAL A 124 3.53 27.42 -2.51
N VAL A 125 4.68 27.74 -1.91
CA VAL A 125 4.76 28.62 -0.73
C VAL A 125 4.66 30.10 -1.11
N ASP A 126 5.01 30.48 -2.34
CA ASP A 126 4.99 31.88 -2.78
C ASP A 126 3.57 32.37 -3.18
N GLY A 127 2.63 31.44 -3.42
CA GLY A 127 1.24 31.79 -3.77
C GLY A 127 0.44 32.41 -2.64
N GLU A 128 0.73 32.07 -1.41
CA GLU A 128 -0.06 32.51 -0.25
C GLU A 128 0.32 33.92 0.21
N SER A 129 1.57 34.33 0.00
CA SER A 129 2.01 35.70 0.32
C SER A 129 1.43 36.76 -0.64
N SER A 130 1.07 36.38 -1.85
CA SER A 130 0.49 37.31 -2.84
C SER A 130 -0.98 37.63 -2.58
N PHE A 131 -1.72 36.77 -1.86
CA PHE A 131 -3.12 37.04 -1.48
C PHE A 131 -3.20 38.05 -0.34
N LEU A 132 -2.26 37.99 0.62
CA LEU A 132 -2.25 38.92 1.78
C LEU A 132 -1.84 40.36 1.42
N THR A 133 -1.07 40.51 0.32
CA THR A 133 -0.63 41.86 -0.14
C THR A 133 -1.73 42.59 -0.92
N LYS A 134 -2.70 41.86 -1.47
CA LYS A 134 -3.77 42.44 -2.29
C LYS A 134 -4.97 42.97 -1.48
N GLU A 135 -5.05 42.60 -0.21
CA GLU A 135 -6.15 43.00 0.68
C GLU A 135 -5.87 44.32 1.46
N ASN A 136 -4.63 44.82 1.36
CA ASN A 136 -4.19 46.06 2.04
C ASN A 136 -3.93 47.23 1.09
N MET A 137 -4.44 47.21 -0.16
CA MET A 137 -4.53 48.35 -1.09
C MET A 137 -5.99 48.72 -1.37
#